data_49cd14e3aefedec994b87d174e939a45
#
_entry.id   49cd14e3aefedec994b87d174e939a45
#
_cell.length_a   1.000
_cell.length_b   1.000
_cell.length_c   1.000
_cell.angle_alpha   90.00
_cell.angle_beta   90.00
_cell.angle_gamma   90.00
#
_symmetry.space_group_name_H-M   'P 1'
#
loop_
_entity.id
_entity.type
_entity.pdbx_description
1 polymer ?
#
loop_
_entity_poly.entity_id
_entity_poly.type
_entity_poly.pdbx_seq_one_letter_code
_entity_poly.pdbx_strand_id
1 'polypeptide(L)'
;MAAQTRPSSTSPFSTRAIRWSRENLFSSVPNSVVTLAAVALLYLVLFGSDPGGQLVGLVTLAWPDLLGSGLLKFVFDGADWGVVHANRRLYFLGFFPDNETWRIWVTIYLLSSLAGISVGLWTRIDWKVAIVFLLLMIPVSLFIGTGAVLLWSGGAVALFAATYLAAHFAPARESYLDLAKNVAVAAWIAALAFAWILLNGVESRLWGGLLLTLVLTVVGIVASFPLGVMLALGRASTFPVIKGFCTAYIELIRAVPLITILFMALVFLPLILEPNRKVVGVPITGIELDLVLRAMVAITLFSAAYIAENVRGGLQSVPHGQVEAAEALGLSTWRILAFIVLPQAIRAVLPSLVGQFISLFKDTSLVFIMTLTDLLEVANIVTNQPGFFGRQAESLLFVALIYWIIAFSMSQASQRLERTLSVGER
;
A
#
# COMPACT_ATOMS: atom_id res chain seq x y z
N MET A 1 -30.82 -21.00 -44.85
CA MET A 1 -30.28 -19.72 -44.43
C MET A 1 -31.28 -19.05 -43.49
N ALA A 2 -31.17 -19.26 -42.17
CA ALA A 2 -32.06 -18.64 -41.17
C ALA A 2 -31.17 -17.85 -40.22
N ALA A 3 -31.32 -16.54 -40.31
CA ALA A 3 -30.62 -15.59 -39.45
C ALA A 3 -31.13 -15.70 -38.00
N GLN A 4 -30.33 -16.20 -37.10
CA GLN A 4 -30.58 -16.12 -35.66
C GLN A 4 -30.39 -14.68 -35.18
N THR A 5 -31.47 -13.97 -35.01
CA THR A 5 -31.53 -12.69 -34.31
C THR A 5 -31.23 -12.93 -32.82
N ARG A 6 -30.08 -12.48 -32.35
CA ARG A 6 -29.78 -12.40 -30.90
C ARG A 6 -30.74 -11.38 -30.26
N PRO A 7 -31.46 -11.74 -29.21
CA PRO A 7 -32.22 -10.74 -28.43
C PRO A 7 -31.29 -9.86 -27.64
N SER A 8 -31.23 -8.59 -27.96
CA SER A 8 -30.64 -7.53 -27.12
C SER A 8 -31.59 -7.22 -25.95
N SER A 9 -31.49 -7.97 -24.84
CA SER A 9 -32.20 -7.63 -23.64
C SER A 9 -31.18 -7.11 -22.58
N THR A 10 -30.96 -5.82 -22.59
CA THR A 10 -30.42 -5.11 -21.41
C THR A 10 -31.50 -5.17 -20.32
N SER A 11 -31.44 -6.22 -19.46
CA SER A 11 -32.29 -6.27 -18.29
C SER A 11 -31.97 -5.08 -17.38
N PRO A 12 -32.97 -4.35 -16.84
CA PRO A 12 -32.72 -3.21 -15.97
C PRO A 12 -31.87 -3.61 -14.76
N PHE A 13 -31.07 -2.68 -14.27
CA PHE A 13 -30.10 -2.91 -13.17
C PHE A 13 -30.75 -3.60 -11.97
N SER A 14 -31.99 -3.26 -11.67
CA SER A 14 -32.79 -3.85 -10.59
C SER A 14 -33.00 -5.37 -10.74
N THR A 15 -33.30 -5.85 -11.96
CA THR A 15 -33.50 -7.30 -12.20
C THR A 15 -32.22 -8.12 -12.09
N ARG A 16 -31.07 -7.55 -12.45
CA ARG A 16 -29.78 -8.19 -12.24
C ARG A 16 -29.39 -8.25 -10.76
N ALA A 17 -29.61 -7.18 -10.02
CA ALA A 17 -29.35 -7.11 -8.58
C ALA A 17 -30.20 -8.11 -7.81
N ILE A 18 -31.51 -8.21 -8.09
CA ILE A 18 -32.43 -9.16 -7.45
C ILE A 18 -32.01 -10.62 -7.76
N ARG A 19 -31.67 -10.92 -9.01
CA ARG A 19 -31.22 -12.27 -9.40
C ARG A 19 -29.93 -12.63 -8.68
N TRP A 20 -28.94 -11.73 -8.69
CA TRP A 20 -27.67 -11.92 -8.01
C TRP A 20 -27.84 -12.16 -6.51
N SER A 21 -28.69 -11.37 -5.85
CA SER A 21 -28.93 -11.52 -4.42
C SER A 21 -29.61 -12.85 -4.09
N ARG A 22 -30.56 -13.30 -4.91
CA ARG A 22 -31.22 -14.60 -4.75
C ARG A 22 -30.27 -15.76 -4.94
N GLU A 23 -29.36 -15.67 -5.92
CA GLU A 23 -28.41 -16.73 -6.24
C GLU A 23 -27.23 -16.81 -5.24
N ASN A 24 -26.81 -15.69 -4.65
CA ASN A 24 -25.62 -15.61 -3.81
C ASN A 24 -25.91 -15.44 -2.31
N LEU A 25 -26.90 -14.65 -1.96
CA LEU A 25 -27.21 -14.33 -0.57
C LEU A 25 -28.31 -15.23 0.03
N PHE A 26 -29.28 -15.64 -0.78
CA PHE A 26 -30.44 -16.42 -0.36
C PHE A 26 -30.58 -17.75 -1.13
N SER A 27 -29.46 -18.32 -1.57
CA SER A 27 -29.45 -19.56 -2.36
C SER A 27 -29.82 -20.82 -1.58
N SER A 28 -29.65 -20.81 -0.25
CA SER A 28 -29.99 -21.91 0.64
C SER A 28 -30.41 -21.42 2.02
N VAL A 29 -31.07 -22.25 2.82
CA VAL A 29 -31.46 -21.88 4.20
C VAL A 29 -30.27 -21.44 5.05
N PRO A 30 -29.12 -22.16 5.08
CA PRO A 30 -27.94 -21.70 5.82
C PRO A 30 -27.42 -20.36 5.31
N ASN A 31 -27.32 -20.14 3.99
CA ASN A 31 -26.86 -18.87 3.43
C ASN A 31 -27.81 -17.71 3.77
N SER A 32 -29.12 -17.97 3.77
CA SER A 32 -30.11 -16.96 4.18
C SER A 32 -29.96 -16.57 5.64
N VAL A 33 -29.75 -17.54 6.53
CA VAL A 33 -29.52 -17.29 7.95
C VAL A 33 -28.25 -16.47 8.18
N VAL A 34 -27.14 -16.85 7.54
CA VAL A 34 -25.87 -16.10 7.62
C VAL A 34 -26.02 -14.68 7.06
N THR A 35 -26.72 -14.53 5.94
CA THR A 35 -26.97 -13.21 5.32
C THR A 35 -27.81 -12.33 6.24
N LEU A 36 -28.90 -12.86 6.80
CA LEU A 36 -29.76 -12.12 7.71
C LEU A 36 -29.02 -11.75 9.01
N ALA A 37 -28.22 -12.67 9.56
CA ALA A 37 -27.38 -12.38 10.72
C ALA A 37 -26.34 -11.28 10.44
N ALA A 38 -25.70 -11.32 9.28
CA ALA A 38 -24.74 -10.30 8.85
C ALA A 38 -25.41 -8.93 8.62
N VAL A 39 -26.60 -8.91 8.01
CA VAL A 39 -27.40 -7.68 7.82
C VAL A 39 -27.87 -7.12 9.17
N ALA A 40 -28.33 -7.99 10.09
CA ALA A 40 -28.73 -7.55 11.44
C ALA A 40 -27.54 -6.99 12.22
N LEU A 41 -26.36 -7.64 12.14
CA LEU A 41 -25.13 -7.15 12.77
C LEU A 41 -24.73 -5.79 12.17
N LEU A 42 -24.76 -5.67 10.85
CA LEU A 42 -24.44 -4.43 10.14
C LEU A 42 -25.43 -3.31 10.53
N TYR A 43 -26.71 -3.63 10.64
CA TYR A 43 -27.74 -2.69 11.11
C TYR A 43 -27.45 -2.21 12.53
N LEU A 44 -27.14 -3.13 13.46
CA LEU A 44 -26.78 -2.79 14.83
C LEU A 44 -25.53 -1.91 14.91
N VAL A 45 -24.51 -2.20 14.11
CA VAL A 45 -23.28 -1.39 14.05
C VAL A 45 -23.53 0.01 13.49
N LEU A 46 -24.37 0.15 12.45
CA LEU A 46 -24.61 1.43 11.78
C LEU A 46 -25.63 2.32 12.53
N PHE A 47 -26.69 1.72 13.08
CA PHE A 47 -27.84 2.45 13.62
C PHE A 47 -28.02 2.31 15.14
N GLY A 48 -27.23 1.47 15.79
CA GLY A 48 -27.32 1.19 17.22
C GLY A 48 -28.43 0.21 17.59
N SER A 49 -28.47 -0.14 18.86
CA SER A 49 -29.55 -0.94 19.45
C SER A 49 -30.70 -0.04 19.90
N ASP A 50 -31.91 -0.43 19.61
CA ASP A 50 -33.12 0.22 20.10
C ASP A 50 -33.21 0.18 21.66
N PRO A 51 -34.00 1.04 22.30
CA PRO A 51 -33.94 1.41 23.73
C PRO A 51 -34.12 0.28 24.75
N GLY A 52 -34.18 -0.98 24.33
CA GLY A 52 -34.27 -2.15 25.21
C GLY A 52 -32.97 -2.79 25.69
N GLY A 53 -31.81 -2.38 25.21
CA GLY A 53 -30.46 -2.59 25.78
C GLY A 53 -29.95 -3.98 26.14
N GLN A 54 -30.62 -5.09 25.89
CA GLN A 54 -30.24 -6.37 26.48
C GLN A 54 -29.37 -7.32 25.64
N LEU A 55 -29.20 -7.07 24.34
CA LEU A 55 -28.41 -7.97 23.46
C LEU A 55 -26.94 -7.55 23.26
N VAL A 56 -26.53 -6.43 23.82
CA VAL A 56 -25.24 -5.78 23.47
C VAL A 56 -24.19 -5.86 24.58
N GLY A 57 -24.48 -6.51 25.71
CA GLY A 57 -23.65 -6.47 26.91
C GLY A 57 -22.18 -6.90 26.78
N LEU A 58 -21.81 -7.70 25.78
CA LEU A 58 -20.43 -8.14 25.56
C LEU A 58 -19.64 -7.23 24.59
N VAL A 59 -20.31 -6.58 23.65
CA VAL A 59 -19.67 -5.75 22.62
C VAL A 59 -19.61 -4.28 23.05
N THR A 60 -20.53 -3.85 23.94
CA THR A 60 -20.57 -2.49 24.53
C THR A 60 -19.46 -2.23 25.55
N LEU A 61 -18.80 -3.28 26.07
CA LEU A 61 -17.68 -3.13 27.01
C LEU A 61 -16.45 -2.48 26.38
N ALA A 62 -16.25 -2.60 25.06
CA ALA A 62 -15.09 -2.05 24.39
C ALA A 62 -15.32 -0.62 23.86
N TRP A 63 -16.53 -0.33 23.35
CA TRP A 63 -16.87 0.99 22.79
C TRP A 63 -18.38 1.30 23.01
N PRO A 64 -18.77 1.65 24.23
CA PRO A 64 -20.17 1.84 24.59
C PRO A 64 -20.86 2.94 23.76
N ASP A 65 -20.16 4.03 23.47
CA ASP A 65 -20.72 5.18 22.75
C ASP A 65 -20.94 4.87 21.26
N LEU A 66 -20.03 4.11 20.64
CA LEU A 66 -20.12 3.76 19.23
C LEU A 66 -21.23 2.76 18.95
N LEU A 67 -21.36 1.74 19.79
CA LEU A 67 -22.31 0.64 19.59
C LEU A 67 -23.70 0.94 20.18
N GLY A 68 -23.75 1.70 21.28
CA GLY A 68 -25.01 2.11 21.88
C GLY A 68 -25.79 3.14 21.07
N SER A 69 -25.10 4.06 20.38
CA SER A 69 -25.71 5.09 19.54
C SER A 69 -25.77 4.74 18.05
N GLY A 70 -25.03 3.70 17.62
CA GLY A 70 -24.80 3.38 16.22
C GLY A 70 -23.76 4.27 15.55
N LEU A 71 -23.00 3.67 14.63
CA LEU A 71 -21.86 4.34 13.97
C LEU A 71 -22.28 5.66 13.30
N LEU A 72 -23.40 5.67 12.59
CA LEU A 72 -23.84 6.88 11.88
C LEU A 72 -24.24 7.98 12.86
N LYS A 73 -24.99 7.66 13.90
CA LYS A 73 -25.38 8.65 14.92
C LYS A 73 -24.17 9.15 15.68
N PHE A 74 -23.22 8.26 16.04
CA PHE A 74 -21.96 8.64 16.64
C PHE A 74 -21.18 9.61 15.74
N VAL A 75 -21.01 9.30 14.46
CA VAL A 75 -20.24 10.13 13.51
C VAL A 75 -20.86 11.52 13.31
N PHE A 76 -22.20 11.63 13.27
CA PHE A 76 -22.86 12.90 12.94
C PHE A 76 -23.27 13.72 14.17
N ASP A 77 -23.69 13.07 15.25
CA ASP A 77 -24.28 13.75 16.41
C ASP A 77 -23.48 13.61 17.70
N GLY A 78 -22.71 12.52 17.87
CA GLY A 78 -22.04 12.17 19.13
C GLY A 78 -20.52 12.34 19.13
N ALA A 79 -19.88 12.37 17.97
CA ALA A 79 -18.43 12.44 17.87
C ALA A 79 -17.89 13.86 18.04
N ASP A 80 -16.89 14.01 18.90
CA ASP A 80 -16.14 15.25 19.00
C ASP A 80 -14.92 15.24 18.06
N TRP A 81 -15.13 15.68 16.84
CA TRP A 81 -14.09 15.80 15.83
C TRP A 81 -13.05 16.89 16.13
N GLY A 82 -13.22 17.63 17.23
CA GLY A 82 -12.26 18.63 17.70
C GLY A 82 -10.86 18.03 17.92
N VAL A 83 -10.79 16.77 18.39
CA VAL A 83 -9.53 16.03 18.57
C VAL A 83 -8.74 15.88 17.26
N VAL A 84 -9.42 15.56 16.19
CA VAL A 84 -8.82 15.39 14.86
C VAL A 84 -8.45 16.76 14.28
N HIS A 85 -9.35 17.74 14.37
CA HIS A 85 -9.14 19.07 13.83
C HIS A 85 -7.98 19.81 14.50
N ALA A 86 -7.87 19.74 15.83
CA ALA A 86 -6.79 20.37 16.59
C ALA A 86 -5.40 19.73 16.27
N ASN A 87 -5.38 18.42 16.03
CA ASN A 87 -4.15 17.66 15.84
C ASN A 87 -3.89 17.23 14.39
N ARG A 88 -4.63 17.79 13.42
CA ARG A 88 -4.54 17.41 12.00
C ARG A 88 -3.11 17.32 11.47
N ARG A 89 -2.25 18.29 11.82
CA ARG A 89 -0.86 18.32 11.38
C ARG A 89 -0.07 17.11 11.91
N LEU A 90 -0.30 16.74 13.17
CA LEU A 90 0.34 15.59 13.80
C LEU A 90 -0.02 14.29 13.10
N TYR A 91 -1.28 14.10 12.69
CA TYR A 91 -1.71 12.93 11.91
C TYR A 91 -1.02 12.83 10.55
N PHE A 92 -0.74 13.96 9.88
CA PHE A 92 -0.15 13.91 8.54
C PHE A 92 1.37 13.94 8.54
N LEU A 93 1.99 14.74 9.40
CA LEU A 93 3.42 15.05 9.36
C LEU A 93 4.19 14.65 10.62
N GLY A 94 3.49 14.24 11.70
CA GLY A 94 4.12 14.01 12.98
C GLY A 94 4.72 15.28 13.57
N PHE A 95 5.93 15.18 14.08
CA PHE A 95 6.69 16.28 14.67
C PHE A 95 7.59 17.00 13.65
N PHE A 96 7.35 16.84 12.36
CA PHE A 96 8.17 17.45 11.32
C PHE A 96 8.20 18.99 11.45
N PRO A 97 9.37 19.65 11.42
CA PRO A 97 9.49 21.09 11.63
C PRO A 97 8.75 21.93 10.59
N ASP A 98 8.12 23.05 11.02
CA ASP A 98 7.35 23.92 10.15
C ASP A 98 8.19 24.57 9.05
N ASN A 99 9.40 25.01 9.40
CA ASN A 99 10.33 25.65 8.48
C ASN A 99 10.89 24.69 7.41
N GLU A 100 10.78 23.39 7.61
CA GLU A 100 11.29 22.36 6.71
C GLU A 100 10.19 21.67 5.87
N THR A 101 8.93 22.04 6.06
CA THR A 101 7.78 21.42 5.33
C THR A 101 7.87 21.59 3.81
N TRP A 102 8.64 22.58 3.32
CA TRP A 102 8.92 22.75 1.90
C TRP A 102 9.54 21.49 1.26
N ARG A 103 10.32 20.71 2.00
CA ARG A 103 10.94 19.46 1.53
C ARG A 103 9.89 18.42 1.17
N ILE A 104 8.84 18.31 1.99
CA ILE A 104 7.70 17.43 1.73
C ILE A 104 6.95 17.88 0.47
N TRP A 105 6.71 19.21 0.31
CA TRP A 105 6.02 19.73 -0.85
C TRP A 105 6.81 19.52 -2.14
N VAL A 106 8.12 19.75 -2.13
CA VAL A 106 9.00 19.47 -3.28
C VAL A 106 8.93 17.97 -3.65
N THR A 107 8.95 17.09 -2.65
CA THR A 107 8.79 15.65 -2.86
C THR A 107 7.43 15.32 -3.49
N ILE A 108 6.34 15.88 -2.96
CA ILE A 108 4.99 15.67 -3.50
C ILE A 108 4.89 16.17 -4.95
N TYR A 109 5.42 17.35 -5.25
CA TYR A 109 5.44 17.90 -6.62
C TYR A 109 6.22 17.02 -7.59
N LEU A 110 7.39 16.56 -7.17
CA LEU A 110 8.22 15.66 -7.97
C LEU A 110 7.50 14.36 -8.29
N LEU A 111 6.94 13.71 -7.26
CA LEU A 111 6.20 12.45 -7.42
C LEU A 111 4.91 12.64 -8.23
N SER A 112 4.18 13.74 -8.02
CA SER A 112 2.97 14.07 -8.78
C SER A 112 3.28 14.29 -10.27
N SER A 113 4.39 14.98 -10.57
CA SER A 113 4.83 15.21 -11.96
C SER A 113 5.17 13.89 -12.66
N LEU A 114 5.93 13.02 -12.00
CA LEU A 114 6.30 11.71 -12.54
C LEU A 114 5.10 10.79 -12.68
N ALA A 115 4.18 10.83 -11.73
CA ALA A 115 2.92 10.10 -11.83
C ALA A 115 2.11 10.55 -13.05
N GLY A 116 1.99 11.88 -13.28
CA GLY A 116 1.32 12.44 -14.46
C GLY A 116 1.99 11.98 -15.77
N ILE A 117 3.30 12.09 -15.87
CA ILE A 117 4.07 11.61 -17.03
C ILE A 117 3.84 10.10 -17.25
N SER A 118 3.97 9.32 -16.20
CA SER A 118 3.79 7.86 -16.27
C SER A 118 2.39 7.49 -16.77
N VAL A 119 1.36 8.09 -16.17
CA VAL A 119 -0.01 7.88 -16.61
C VAL A 119 -0.18 8.29 -18.07
N GLY A 120 0.39 9.40 -18.52
CA GLY A 120 0.33 9.84 -19.91
C GLY A 120 1.05 8.92 -20.90
N LEU A 121 2.17 8.28 -20.49
CA LEU A 121 2.98 7.42 -21.36
C LEU A 121 2.47 5.97 -21.43
N TRP A 122 2.11 5.37 -20.27
CA TRP A 122 1.78 3.93 -20.20
C TRP A 122 0.34 3.60 -20.43
N THR A 123 -0.54 4.59 -20.29
CA THR A 123 -1.94 4.24 -20.30
C THR A 123 -2.74 4.92 -21.39
N ARG A 124 -3.63 4.13 -21.96
CA ARG A 124 -4.90 4.64 -22.46
C ARG A 124 -5.85 4.82 -21.27
N ILE A 125 -5.31 5.34 -20.13
CA ILE A 125 -6.08 5.45 -18.90
C ILE A 125 -7.12 6.53 -19.05
N ASP A 126 -8.31 6.11 -18.74
CA ASP A 126 -9.47 6.91 -18.51
C ASP A 126 -9.10 8.06 -17.53
N TRP A 127 -9.30 9.30 -17.93
CA TRP A 127 -9.13 10.53 -17.16
C TRP A 127 -9.76 10.46 -15.75
N LYS A 128 -10.69 9.50 -15.53
CA LYS A 128 -11.30 9.18 -14.24
C LYS A 128 -10.30 8.79 -13.14
N VAL A 129 -9.14 8.24 -13.49
CA VAL A 129 -8.10 7.89 -12.47
C VAL A 129 -7.42 9.15 -11.96
N ALA A 130 -7.11 10.07 -12.86
CA ALA A 130 -6.58 11.37 -12.48
C ALA A 130 -7.56 12.12 -11.55
N ILE A 131 -8.87 12.07 -11.86
CA ILE A 131 -9.90 12.66 -11.00
C ILE A 131 -9.99 11.98 -9.64
N VAL A 132 -9.90 10.66 -9.57
CA VAL A 132 -9.91 9.95 -8.27
C VAL A 132 -8.71 10.37 -7.43
N PHE A 133 -7.52 10.48 -8.04
CA PHE A 133 -6.33 10.97 -7.36
C PHE A 133 -6.48 12.43 -6.90
N LEU A 134 -7.07 13.26 -7.75
CA LEU A 134 -7.45 14.65 -7.46
C LEU A 134 -8.43 14.76 -6.29
N LEU A 135 -9.49 13.96 -6.32
CA LEU A 135 -10.50 13.94 -5.27
C LEU A 135 -9.96 13.41 -3.93
N LEU A 136 -8.92 12.58 -3.95
CA LEU A 136 -8.21 12.14 -2.74
C LEU A 136 -7.32 13.24 -2.16
N MET A 137 -6.71 14.08 -3.00
CA MET A 137 -5.83 15.17 -2.56
C MET A 137 -6.61 16.39 -2.02
N ILE A 138 -7.82 16.65 -2.52
CA ILE A 138 -8.65 17.79 -2.07
C ILE A 138 -9.07 17.65 -0.59
N PRO A 139 -9.64 16.54 -0.11
CA PRO A 139 -9.96 16.38 1.30
C PRO A 139 -8.71 16.46 2.20
N VAL A 140 -7.60 15.84 1.80
CA VAL A 140 -6.33 15.93 2.53
C VAL A 140 -5.89 17.39 2.67
N SER A 141 -5.98 18.18 1.62
CA SER A 141 -5.58 19.60 1.63
C SER A 141 -6.53 20.47 2.44
N LEU A 142 -7.84 20.26 2.33
CA LEU A 142 -8.86 20.95 3.12
C LEU A 142 -8.72 20.64 4.62
N PHE A 143 -8.36 19.40 4.94
CA PHE A 143 -8.22 18.96 6.32
C PHE A 143 -6.95 19.50 6.99
N ILE A 144 -5.84 19.65 6.25
CA ILE A 144 -4.60 20.23 6.75
C ILE A 144 -4.69 21.77 6.98
N GLY A 145 -5.66 22.44 6.37
CA GLY A 145 -6.40 23.63 6.81
C GLY A 145 -5.65 24.94 7.01
N THR A 146 -4.69 25.33 6.21
CA THR A 146 -4.34 26.74 6.00
C THR A 146 -4.48 27.08 4.52
N GLY A 147 -4.86 28.31 4.16
CA GLY A 147 -5.02 28.71 2.76
C GLY A 147 -3.77 28.42 1.89
N ALA A 148 -2.59 28.42 2.51
CA ALA A 148 -1.34 28.06 1.85
C ALA A 148 -1.30 26.58 1.44
N VAL A 149 -1.83 25.65 2.27
CA VAL A 149 -1.85 24.21 1.95
C VAL A 149 -2.78 23.92 0.78
N LEU A 150 -3.89 24.62 0.68
CA LEU A 150 -4.78 24.54 -0.50
C LEU A 150 -4.06 24.96 -1.80
N LEU A 151 -3.25 26.01 -1.75
CA LEU A 151 -2.45 26.45 -2.89
C LEU A 151 -1.39 25.40 -3.27
N TRP A 152 -0.69 24.83 -2.28
CA TRP A 152 0.34 23.83 -2.51
C TRP A 152 -0.23 22.52 -3.06
N SER A 153 -1.32 22.01 -2.50
CA SER A 153 -1.96 20.80 -3.00
C SER A 153 -2.65 20.99 -4.34
N GLY A 154 -3.30 22.15 -4.55
CA GLY A 154 -3.82 22.56 -5.86
C GLY A 154 -2.72 22.63 -6.93
N GLY A 155 -1.54 23.13 -6.56
CA GLY A 155 -0.35 23.13 -7.40
C GLY A 155 0.13 21.73 -7.79
N ALA A 156 0.17 20.77 -6.84
CA ALA A 156 0.56 19.40 -7.12
C ALA A 156 -0.40 18.71 -8.09
N VAL A 157 -1.67 18.96 -7.92
CA VAL A 157 -2.73 18.48 -8.80
C VAL A 157 -2.63 19.12 -10.19
N ALA A 158 -2.44 20.42 -10.27
CA ALA A 158 -2.28 21.15 -11.54
C ALA A 158 -1.04 20.63 -12.29
N LEU A 159 0.06 20.38 -11.57
CA LEU A 159 1.29 19.85 -12.14
C LEU A 159 1.11 18.41 -12.65
N PHE A 160 0.39 17.55 -11.89
CA PHE A 160 0.02 16.23 -12.37
C PHE A 160 -0.79 16.31 -13.67
N ALA A 161 -1.83 17.16 -13.71
CA ALA A 161 -2.67 17.31 -14.89
C ALA A 161 -1.87 17.85 -16.08
N ALA A 162 -1.04 18.86 -15.87
CA ALA A 162 -0.20 19.46 -16.92
C ALA A 162 0.79 18.45 -17.51
N THR A 163 1.47 17.69 -16.67
CA THR A 163 2.44 16.66 -17.12
C THR A 163 1.77 15.48 -17.78
N TYR A 164 0.58 15.07 -17.32
CA TYR A 164 -0.27 14.09 -17.97
C TYR A 164 -0.67 14.52 -19.38
N LEU A 165 -1.22 15.74 -19.52
CA LEU A 165 -1.61 16.29 -20.81
C LEU A 165 -0.42 16.43 -21.75
N ALA A 166 0.70 16.94 -21.27
CA ALA A 166 1.93 17.05 -22.04
C ALA A 166 2.42 15.69 -22.57
N ALA A 167 2.43 14.66 -21.72
CA ALA A 167 2.85 13.32 -22.13
C ALA A 167 1.82 12.63 -23.05
N HIS A 168 0.54 12.90 -22.86
CA HIS A 168 -0.53 12.27 -23.64
C HIS A 168 -0.65 12.85 -25.05
N PHE A 169 -0.51 14.17 -25.19
CA PHE A 169 -0.64 14.90 -26.44
C PHE A 169 0.71 15.25 -27.09
N ALA A 170 1.82 14.66 -26.62
CA ALA A 170 3.13 14.92 -27.17
C ALA A 170 3.17 14.59 -28.69
N PRO A 171 3.60 15.56 -29.55
CA PRO A 171 3.77 15.30 -30.97
C PRO A 171 4.83 14.20 -31.17
N ALA A 172 4.63 13.35 -32.18
CA ALA A 172 5.51 12.20 -32.49
C ALA A 172 5.65 11.13 -31.37
N ARG A 173 4.62 10.95 -30.55
CA ARG A 173 4.58 10.02 -29.43
C ARG A 173 5.06 8.60 -29.79
N GLU A 174 4.66 8.09 -30.94
CA GLU A 174 5.02 6.73 -31.36
C GLU A 174 6.53 6.55 -31.57
N SER A 175 7.23 7.59 -32.02
CA SER A 175 8.67 7.55 -32.31
C SER A 175 9.55 7.51 -31.05
N TYR A 176 9.09 8.07 -29.92
CA TYR A 176 9.87 8.20 -28.68
C TYR A 176 9.32 7.40 -27.52
N LEU A 177 8.23 6.65 -27.74
CA LEU A 177 7.47 6.05 -26.62
C LEU A 177 8.33 5.12 -25.75
N ASP A 178 9.14 4.27 -26.36
CA ASP A 178 9.96 3.31 -25.62
C ASP A 178 11.13 4.00 -24.90
N LEU A 179 11.75 4.99 -25.53
CA LEU A 179 12.77 5.80 -24.88
C LEU A 179 12.16 6.60 -23.72
N ALA A 180 11.02 7.23 -23.92
CA ALA A 180 10.33 8.00 -22.89
C ALA A 180 9.94 7.14 -21.68
N LYS A 181 9.49 5.91 -21.90
CA LYS A 181 9.19 4.95 -20.82
C LYS A 181 10.45 4.59 -20.02
N ASN A 182 11.56 4.29 -20.71
CA ASN A 182 12.82 3.97 -20.05
C ASN A 182 13.35 5.15 -19.24
N VAL A 183 13.29 6.36 -19.81
CA VAL A 183 13.65 7.60 -19.10
C VAL A 183 12.74 7.84 -17.90
N ALA A 184 11.43 7.58 -18.00
CA ALA A 184 10.51 7.73 -16.88
C ALA A 184 10.80 6.73 -15.75
N VAL A 185 11.19 5.47 -16.06
CA VAL A 185 11.64 4.51 -15.05
C VAL A 185 12.90 5.00 -14.33
N ALA A 186 13.91 5.46 -15.09
CA ALA A 186 15.11 6.02 -14.50
C ALA A 186 14.82 7.27 -13.64
N ALA A 187 13.89 8.12 -14.11
CA ALA A 187 13.45 9.31 -13.38
C ALA A 187 12.74 8.95 -12.06
N TRP A 188 11.97 7.86 -12.00
CA TRP A 188 11.39 7.38 -10.75
C TRP A 188 12.46 6.98 -9.73
N ILE A 189 13.48 6.22 -10.16
CA ILE A 189 14.59 5.84 -9.27
C ILE A 189 15.32 7.07 -8.76
N ALA A 190 15.65 8.01 -9.66
CA ALA A 190 16.29 9.27 -9.30
C ALA A 190 15.42 10.13 -8.36
N ALA A 191 14.12 10.20 -8.59
CA ALA A 191 13.19 10.96 -7.76
C ALA A 191 13.04 10.38 -6.36
N LEU A 192 12.99 9.05 -6.22
CA LEU A 192 12.96 8.39 -4.91
C LEU A 192 14.26 8.62 -4.14
N ALA A 193 15.41 8.53 -4.82
CA ALA A 193 16.70 8.85 -4.22
C ALA A 193 16.77 10.34 -3.80
N PHE A 194 16.30 11.25 -4.65
CA PHE A 194 16.26 12.67 -4.33
C PHE A 194 15.30 13.01 -3.19
N ALA A 195 14.12 12.40 -3.17
CA ALA A 195 13.16 12.51 -2.08
C ALA A 195 13.76 12.05 -0.75
N TRP A 196 14.51 10.94 -0.77
CA TRP A 196 15.25 10.47 0.39
C TRP A 196 16.27 11.49 0.88
N ILE A 197 17.11 12.05 -0.03
CA ILE A 197 18.10 13.07 0.32
C ILE A 197 17.42 14.32 0.91
N LEU A 198 16.31 14.77 0.32
CA LEU A 198 15.57 15.91 0.83
C LEU A 198 15.02 15.68 2.24
N LEU A 199 14.37 14.54 2.46
CA LEU A 199 13.77 14.21 3.75
C LEU A 199 14.84 13.96 4.81
N ASN A 200 15.95 13.33 4.45
CA ASN A 200 17.07 13.05 5.37
C ASN A 200 17.80 14.33 5.87
N GLY A 201 17.48 15.50 5.32
CA GLY A 201 17.89 16.79 5.87
C GLY A 201 17.19 17.18 7.18
N VAL A 202 16.17 16.40 7.60
CA VAL A 202 15.47 16.54 8.88
C VAL A 202 15.68 15.25 9.68
N GLU A 203 15.95 15.37 10.98
CA GLU A 203 16.13 14.22 11.84
C GLU A 203 14.95 13.24 11.75
N SER A 204 15.22 12.00 11.45
CA SER A 204 14.20 10.97 11.17
C SER A 204 13.25 10.72 12.35
N ARG A 205 13.67 11.01 13.60
CA ARG A 205 12.82 10.93 14.80
C ARG A 205 11.65 11.92 14.79
N LEU A 206 11.76 12.97 13.99
CA LEU A 206 10.71 13.98 13.83
C LEU A 206 9.69 13.60 12.75
N TRP A 207 9.99 12.55 11.96
CA TRP A 207 9.05 12.03 10.98
C TRP A 207 7.96 11.25 11.70
N GLY A 208 6.72 11.49 11.31
CA GLY A 208 5.61 10.82 11.97
C GLY A 208 4.32 10.87 11.13
N GLY A 209 3.26 10.33 11.71
CA GLY A 209 1.96 10.28 11.09
C GLY A 209 1.97 9.59 9.73
N LEU A 210 1.16 10.08 8.82
CA LEU A 210 1.02 9.55 7.47
C LEU A 210 2.34 9.64 6.67
N LEU A 211 3.15 10.69 6.88
CA LEU A 211 4.44 10.84 6.23
C LEU A 211 5.34 9.63 6.49
N LEU A 212 5.54 9.28 7.77
CA LEU A 212 6.37 8.12 8.14
C LEU A 212 5.78 6.80 7.59
N THR A 213 4.47 6.61 7.74
CA THR A 213 3.75 5.45 7.19
C THR A 213 3.99 5.29 5.69
N LEU A 214 3.88 6.37 4.90
CA LEU A 214 4.12 6.34 3.46
C LEU A 214 5.59 6.12 3.10
N VAL A 215 6.52 6.75 3.81
CA VAL A 215 7.95 6.55 3.58
C VAL A 215 8.35 5.10 3.83
N LEU A 216 7.93 4.52 4.96
CA LEU A 216 8.18 3.10 5.27
C LEU A 216 7.56 2.18 4.21
N THR A 217 6.35 2.49 3.75
CA THR A 217 5.66 1.72 2.70
C THR A 217 6.42 1.75 1.39
N VAL A 218 6.77 2.95 0.90
CA VAL A 218 7.43 3.11 -0.40
C VAL A 218 8.81 2.46 -0.40
N VAL A 219 9.61 2.73 0.63
CA VAL A 219 10.94 2.12 0.76
C VAL A 219 10.83 0.60 0.91
N GLY A 220 9.89 0.15 1.75
CA GLY A 220 9.64 -1.28 1.93
C GLY A 220 9.27 -1.99 0.62
N ILE A 221 8.35 -1.42 -0.19
CA ILE A 221 7.95 -1.98 -1.49
C ILE A 221 9.14 -1.98 -2.47
N VAL A 222 9.78 -0.82 -2.65
CA VAL A 222 10.83 -0.65 -3.67
C VAL A 222 12.05 -1.52 -3.37
N ALA A 223 12.44 -1.64 -2.10
CA ALA A 223 13.62 -2.42 -1.71
C ALA A 223 13.31 -3.92 -1.60
N SER A 224 12.12 -4.31 -1.12
CA SER A 224 11.78 -5.73 -0.95
C SER A 224 11.50 -6.44 -2.28
N PHE A 225 11.04 -5.74 -3.31
CA PHE A 225 10.73 -6.37 -4.59
C PHE A 225 11.96 -6.98 -5.28
N PRO A 226 13.06 -6.25 -5.56
CA PRO A 226 14.23 -6.85 -6.15
C PRO A 226 14.87 -7.93 -5.27
N LEU A 227 14.90 -7.74 -3.94
CA LEU A 227 15.40 -8.73 -3.01
C LEU A 227 14.55 -10.01 -3.04
N GLY A 228 13.24 -9.89 -3.08
CA GLY A 228 12.32 -11.03 -3.18
C GLY A 228 12.49 -11.79 -4.48
N VAL A 229 12.66 -11.09 -5.62
CA VAL A 229 12.97 -11.73 -6.91
C VAL A 229 14.30 -12.49 -6.83
N MET A 230 15.35 -11.88 -6.28
CA MET A 230 16.67 -12.52 -6.11
C MET A 230 16.58 -13.77 -5.23
N LEU A 231 15.83 -13.71 -4.12
CA LEU A 231 15.60 -14.86 -3.22
C LEU A 231 14.84 -15.99 -3.91
N ALA A 232 13.81 -15.66 -4.71
CA ALA A 232 13.05 -16.65 -5.48
C ALA A 232 13.93 -17.36 -6.51
N LEU A 233 14.74 -16.61 -7.24
CA LEU A 233 15.69 -17.16 -8.20
C LEU A 233 16.78 -17.99 -7.51
N GLY A 234 17.29 -17.53 -6.38
CA GLY A 234 18.25 -18.26 -5.57
C GLY A 234 17.70 -19.61 -5.04
N ARG A 235 16.42 -19.63 -4.61
CA ARG A 235 15.73 -20.86 -4.24
C ARG A 235 15.53 -21.82 -5.40
N ALA A 236 15.38 -21.31 -6.62
CA ALA A 236 15.28 -22.09 -7.85
C ALA A 236 16.64 -22.53 -8.41
N SER A 237 17.74 -22.06 -7.84
CA SER A 237 19.11 -22.31 -8.32
C SER A 237 19.50 -23.79 -8.22
N THR A 238 20.33 -24.25 -9.14
CA THR A 238 20.98 -25.57 -9.11
C THR A 238 22.13 -25.65 -8.12
N PHE A 239 22.64 -24.51 -7.65
CA PHE A 239 23.73 -24.45 -6.66
C PHE A 239 23.19 -24.73 -5.24
N PRO A 240 23.60 -25.85 -4.60
CA PRO A 240 23.00 -26.31 -3.34
C PRO A 240 23.14 -25.29 -2.20
N VAL A 241 24.27 -24.59 -2.12
CA VAL A 241 24.52 -23.59 -1.07
C VAL A 241 23.57 -22.38 -1.22
N ILE A 242 23.45 -21.84 -2.44
CA ILE A 242 22.56 -20.70 -2.72
C ILE A 242 21.10 -21.10 -2.46
N LYS A 243 20.69 -22.25 -2.98
CA LYS A 243 19.35 -22.80 -2.77
C LYS A 243 19.06 -22.99 -1.29
N GLY A 244 19.98 -23.62 -0.55
CA GLY A 244 19.86 -23.87 0.88
C GLY A 244 19.70 -22.59 1.68
N PHE A 245 20.57 -21.60 1.44
CA PHE A 245 20.53 -20.29 2.10
C PHE A 245 19.21 -19.56 1.81
N CYS A 246 18.81 -19.42 0.55
CA CYS A 246 17.58 -18.72 0.19
C CYS A 246 16.34 -19.44 0.76
N THR A 247 16.32 -20.76 0.72
CA THR A 247 15.21 -21.55 1.30
C THR A 247 15.14 -21.32 2.80
N ALA A 248 16.24 -21.48 3.52
CA ALA A 248 16.29 -21.29 4.97
C ALA A 248 15.87 -19.86 5.37
N TYR A 249 16.34 -18.85 4.66
CA TYR A 249 15.94 -17.45 4.88
C TYR A 249 14.43 -17.27 4.72
N ILE A 250 13.86 -17.69 3.58
CA ILE A 250 12.44 -17.52 3.27
C ILE A 250 11.57 -18.21 4.33
N GLU A 251 11.88 -19.47 4.65
CA GLU A 251 11.10 -20.24 5.63
C GLU A 251 11.22 -19.66 7.04
N LEU A 252 12.42 -19.26 7.46
CA LEU A 252 12.65 -18.67 8.79
C LEU A 252 11.90 -17.34 8.96
N ILE A 253 12.05 -16.43 8.01
CA ILE A 253 11.43 -15.11 8.10
C ILE A 253 9.89 -15.20 8.05
N ARG A 254 9.34 -16.10 7.24
CA ARG A 254 7.89 -16.32 7.15
C ARG A 254 7.30 -17.07 8.37
N ALA A 255 8.12 -17.77 9.13
CA ALA A 255 7.69 -18.44 10.35
C ALA A 255 7.55 -17.51 11.56
N VAL A 256 8.14 -16.29 11.49
CA VAL A 256 8.19 -15.34 12.61
C VAL A 256 7.26 -14.16 12.33
N PRO A 257 6.45 -13.69 13.30
CA PRO A 257 5.64 -12.48 13.14
C PRO A 257 6.48 -11.23 12.87
N LEU A 258 5.99 -10.31 12.04
CA LEU A 258 6.70 -9.05 11.73
C LEU A 258 7.05 -8.24 13.00
N ILE A 259 6.14 -8.19 13.97
CA ILE A 259 6.37 -7.45 15.22
C ILE A 259 7.62 -7.96 15.96
N THR A 260 7.88 -9.27 15.94
CA THR A 260 9.07 -9.88 16.53
C THR A 260 10.33 -9.45 15.77
N ILE A 261 10.25 -9.42 14.42
CA ILE A 261 11.39 -8.98 13.58
C ILE A 261 11.71 -7.50 13.81
N LEU A 262 10.69 -6.64 13.95
CA LEU A 262 10.86 -5.25 14.30
C LEU A 262 11.52 -5.07 15.68
N PHE A 263 11.07 -5.84 16.66
CA PHE A 263 11.67 -5.84 17.99
C PHE A 263 13.13 -6.34 17.96
N MET A 264 13.40 -7.38 17.19
CA MET A 264 14.77 -7.86 16.97
C MET A 264 15.64 -6.79 16.30
N ALA A 265 15.11 -6.07 15.31
CA ALA A 265 15.84 -4.97 14.66
C ALA A 265 16.11 -3.81 15.62
N LEU A 266 15.18 -3.53 16.53
CA LEU A 266 15.38 -2.53 17.57
C LEU A 266 16.56 -2.89 18.51
N VAL A 267 16.60 -4.15 18.98
CA VAL A 267 17.53 -4.59 20.03
C VAL A 267 18.83 -5.15 19.45
N PHE A 268 18.75 -6.07 18.48
CA PHE A 268 19.94 -6.81 18.00
C PHE A 268 20.74 -6.05 16.93
N LEU A 269 20.09 -5.28 16.09
CA LEU A 269 20.80 -4.58 15.02
C LEU A 269 21.86 -3.61 15.55
N PRO A 270 21.58 -2.77 16.59
CA PRO A 270 22.61 -1.97 17.25
C PRO A 270 23.73 -2.82 17.84
N LEU A 271 23.36 -3.94 18.51
CA LEU A 271 24.36 -4.79 19.15
C LEU A 271 25.36 -5.40 18.15
N ILE A 272 24.93 -5.65 16.91
CA ILE A 272 25.78 -6.21 15.85
C ILE A 272 26.59 -5.11 15.14
N LEU A 273 26.00 -3.92 14.95
CA LEU A 273 26.57 -2.85 14.13
C LEU A 273 27.26 -1.74 14.94
N GLU A 274 27.30 -1.87 16.28
CA GLU A 274 27.91 -0.87 17.16
C GLU A 274 29.36 -0.55 16.78
N PRO A 275 29.76 0.74 16.76
CA PRO A 275 31.12 1.14 16.50
C PRO A 275 32.10 0.47 17.47
N ASN A 276 33.21 -0.03 16.99
CA ASN A 276 34.28 -0.70 17.74
C ASN A 276 33.97 -2.13 18.28
N ARG A 277 32.86 -2.74 17.91
CA ARG A 277 32.65 -4.15 18.26
C ARG A 277 33.40 -5.06 17.30
N LYS A 278 34.16 -5.99 17.85
CA LYS A 278 34.85 -7.03 17.08
C LYS A 278 33.89 -8.21 16.93
N VAL A 279 33.39 -8.47 15.74
CA VAL A 279 32.67 -9.71 15.44
C VAL A 279 33.70 -10.65 14.79
N VAL A 280 33.96 -11.80 15.44
CA VAL A 280 34.97 -12.80 15.01
C VAL A 280 36.35 -12.15 14.76
N GLY A 281 36.73 -11.14 15.59
CA GLY A 281 38.05 -10.50 15.49
C GLY A 281 38.20 -9.42 14.42
N VAL A 282 37.19 -9.22 13.56
CA VAL A 282 37.19 -8.18 12.54
C VAL A 282 36.51 -6.93 13.09
N PRO A 283 37.17 -5.75 13.08
CA PRO A 283 36.52 -4.51 13.47
C PRO A 283 35.48 -4.16 12.42
N ILE A 284 34.20 -4.20 12.80
CA ILE A 284 33.12 -3.68 11.97
C ILE A 284 33.12 -2.17 12.19
N THR A 285 33.37 -1.40 11.14
CA THR A 285 33.18 0.05 11.16
C THR A 285 31.72 0.33 11.48
N GLY A 286 31.47 0.94 12.63
CA GLY A 286 30.12 1.16 13.11
C GLY A 286 29.30 1.99 12.16
N ILE A 287 28.22 1.44 11.68
CA ILE A 287 27.17 2.16 10.96
C ILE A 287 26.09 2.44 12.00
N GLU A 288 25.97 3.69 12.42
CA GLU A 288 24.83 4.10 13.23
C GLU A 288 23.58 4.13 12.34
N LEU A 289 22.77 3.09 12.47
CA LEU A 289 21.44 3.08 11.87
C LEU A 289 20.46 3.72 12.84
N ASP A 290 19.79 4.79 12.41
CA ASP A 290 18.71 5.38 13.17
C ASP A 290 17.49 4.43 13.27
N LEU A 291 16.52 4.75 14.12
CA LEU A 291 15.34 3.89 14.33
C LEU A 291 14.51 3.69 13.07
N VAL A 292 14.35 4.74 12.25
CA VAL A 292 13.57 4.67 11.01
C VAL A 292 14.27 3.75 10.01
N LEU A 293 15.59 3.87 9.88
CA LEU A 293 16.35 3.02 8.97
C LEU A 293 16.34 1.54 9.43
N ARG A 294 16.40 1.28 10.75
CA ARG A 294 16.22 -0.09 11.29
C ARG A 294 14.86 -0.66 10.96
N ALA A 295 13.80 0.13 11.11
CA ALA A 295 12.45 -0.28 10.72
C ALA A 295 12.35 -0.57 9.22
N MET A 296 12.93 0.28 8.36
CA MET A 296 12.98 0.07 6.92
C MET A 296 13.68 -1.23 6.54
N VAL A 297 14.83 -1.52 7.16
CA VAL A 297 15.55 -2.78 6.93
C VAL A 297 14.71 -3.98 7.35
N ALA A 298 14.11 -3.94 8.54
CA ALA A 298 13.28 -5.02 9.06
C ALA A 298 12.06 -5.31 8.16
N ILE A 299 11.30 -4.27 7.79
CA ILE A 299 10.14 -4.37 6.90
C ILE A 299 10.56 -4.89 5.53
N THR A 300 11.67 -4.38 4.98
CA THR A 300 12.20 -4.80 3.68
C THR A 300 12.56 -6.28 3.68
N LEU A 301 13.33 -6.73 4.65
CA LEU A 301 13.74 -8.12 4.78
C LEU A 301 12.54 -9.06 4.98
N PHE A 302 11.58 -8.67 5.82
CA PHE A 302 10.35 -9.41 6.02
C PHE A 302 9.55 -9.54 4.72
N SER A 303 9.25 -8.42 4.07
CA SER A 303 8.45 -8.40 2.85
C SER A 303 9.13 -9.12 1.69
N ALA A 304 10.46 -9.08 1.59
CA ALA A 304 11.22 -9.79 0.56
C ALA A 304 10.98 -11.31 0.61
N ALA A 305 10.83 -11.91 1.80
CA ALA A 305 10.54 -13.33 1.93
C ALA A 305 9.13 -13.70 1.39
N TYR A 306 8.13 -12.85 1.61
CA TYR A 306 6.78 -13.05 1.08
C TYR A 306 6.72 -12.82 -0.44
N ILE A 307 7.42 -11.79 -0.94
CA ILE A 307 7.53 -11.53 -2.37
C ILE A 307 8.25 -12.70 -3.06
N ALA A 308 9.30 -13.26 -2.45
CA ALA A 308 10.01 -14.41 -2.98
C ALA A 308 9.08 -15.61 -3.20
N GLU A 309 8.17 -15.86 -2.27
CA GLU A 309 7.20 -16.95 -2.40
C GLU A 309 6.16 -16.67 -3.48
N ASN A 310 5.67 -15.42 -3.59
CA ASN A 310 4.78 -15.03 -4.68
C ASN A 310 5.47 -15.23 -6.04
N VAL A 311 6.70 -14.74 -6.19
CA VAL A 311 7.49 -14.88 -7.44
C VAL A 311 7.78 -16.35 -7.74
N ARG A 312 8.07 -17.18 -6.73
CA ARG A 312 8.25 -18.62 -6.91
C ARG A 312 6.98 -19.28 -7.50
N GLY A 313 5.80 -18.90 -6.98
CA GLY A 313 4.52 -19.33 -7.55
C GLY A 313 4.38 -18.94 -9.03
N GLY A 314 4.79 -17.72 -9.38
CA GLY A 314 4.81 -17.26 -10.76
C GLY A 314 5.79 -18.01 -11.66
N LEU A 315 7.01 -18.28 -11.17
CA LEU A 315 7.99 -19.07 -11.92
C LEU A 315 7.46 -20.48 -12.23
N GLN A 316 6.70 -21.08 -11.32
CA GLN A 316 6.09 -22.39 -11.51
C GLN A 316 4.87 -22.39 -12.44
N SER A 317 4.24 -21.24 -12.67
CA SER A 317 3.09 -21.11 -13.57
C SER A 317 3.46 -21.01 -15.05
N VAL A 318 4.74 -20.75 -15.36
CA VAL A 318 5.21 -20.65 -16.75
C VAL A 318 5.29 -22.05 -17.37
N PRO A 319 4.62 -22.29 -18.52
CA PRO A 319 4.64 -23.60 -19.18
C PRO A 319 6.05 -24.04 -19.58
N HIS A 320 6.42 -25.30 -19.31
CA HIS A 320 7.73 -25.84 -19.64
C HIS A 320 8.08 -25.74 -21.12
N GLY A 321 7.10 -25.88 -22.02
CA GLY A 321 7.29 -25.70 -23.46
C GLY A 321 7.86 -24.35 -23.89
N GLN A 322 7.68 -23.29 -23.08
CA GLN A 322 8.33 -21.98 -23.32
C GLN A 322 9.84 -22.06 -23.12
N VAL A 323 10.27 -22.82 -22.13
CA VAL A 323 11.71 -23.04 -21.83
C VAL A 323 12.32 -23.93 -22.89
N GLU A 324 11.66 -25.05 -23.23
CA GLU A 324 12.11 -26.00 -24.26
C GLU A 324 12.23 -25.33 -25.65
N ALA A 325 11.25 -24.51 -26.03
CA ALA A 325 11.31 -23.75 -27.29
C ALA A 325 12.47 -22.76 -27.32
N ALA A 326 12.74 -22.11 -26.20
CA ALA A 326 13.85 -21.16 -26.08
C ALA A 326 15.23 -21.88 -26.11
N GLU A 327 15.34 -23.06 -25.52
CA GLU A 327 16.53 -23.92 -25.58
C GLU A 327 16.78 -24.40 -27.01
N ALA A 328 15.72 -24.80 -27.72
CA ALA A 328 15.78 -25.18 -29.14
C ALA A 328 16.30 -24.05 -30.06
N LEU A 329 16.04 -22.78 -29.67
CA LEU A 329 16.60 -21.60 -30.35
C LEU A 329 18.03 -21.26 -29.93
N GLY A 330 18.67 -22.06 -29.06
CA GLY A 330 20.04 -21.85 -28.60
C GLY A 330 20.22 -20.71 -27.58
N LEU A 331 19.14 -20.29 -26.91
CA LEU A 331 19.27 -19.28 -25.89
C LEU A 331 19.96 -19.84 -24.63
N SER A 332 20.84 -19.05 -24.01
CA SER A 332 21.45 -19.43 -22.74
C SER A 332 20.41 -19.36 -21.61
N THR A 333 20.57 -20.18 -20.57
CA THR A 333 19.68 -20.25 -19.39
C THR A 333 19.38 -18.88 -18.79
N TRP A 334 20.38 -17.98 -18.71
CA TRP A 334 20.18 -16.61 -18.23
C TRP A 334 19.25 -15.80 -19.13
N ARG A 335 19.43 -15.92 -20.47
CA ARG A 335 18.54 -15.21 -21.41
C ARG A 335 17.12 -15.76 -21.36
N ILE A 336 16.94 -17.06 -21.25
CA ILE A 336 15.64 -17.71 -21.08
C ILE A 336 14.97 -17.17 -19.81
N LEU A 337 15.71 -17.17 -18.68
CA LEU A 337 15.20 -16.68 -17.41
C LEU A 337 14.82 -15.20 -17.48
N ALA A 338 15.73 -14.33 -17.97
CA ALA A 338 15.55 -12.88 -17.93
C ALA A 338 14.52 -12.35 -18.93
N PHE A 339 14.45 -12.94 -20.13
CA PHE A 339 13.61 -12.39 -21.21
C PHE A 339 12.30 -13.16 -21.47
N ILE A 340 12.21 -14.41 -21.03
CA ILE A 340 11.04 -15.25 -21.28
C ILE A 340 10.30 -15.60 -20.00
N VAL A 341 11.01 -16.23 -19.04
CA VAL A 341 10.35 -16.79 -17.84
C VAL A 341 9.99 -15.69 -16.84
N LEU A 342 10.94 -14.85 -16.44
CA LEU A 342 10.73 -13.86 -15.38
C LEU A 342 9.65 -12.81 -15.72
N PRO A 343 9.59 -12.24 -16.95
CA PRO A 343 8.51 -11.31 -17.29
C PRO A 343 7.11 -11.96 -17.25
N GLN A 344 6.98 -13.21 -17.68
CA GLN A 344 5.73 -13.96 -17.63
C GLN A 344 5.36 -14.29 -16.18
N ALA A 345 6.33 -14.78 -15.38
CA ALA A 345 6.15 -15.09 -13.98
C ALA A 345 5.69 -13.87 -13.16
N ILE A 346 6.34 -12.72 -13.34
CA ILE A 346 5.96 -11.47 -12.65
C ILE A 346 4.55 -11.05 -13.06
N ARG A 347 4.22 -11.12 -14.36
CA ARG A 347 2.88 -10.79 -14.84
C ARG A 347 1.81 -11.67 -14.20
N ALA A 348 2.04 -12.97 -14.08
CA ALA A 348 1.10 -13.92 -13.50
C ALA A 348 0.82 -13.64 -12.00
N VAL A 349 1.82 -13.15 -11.25
CA VAL A 349 1.70 -12.90 -9.80
C VAL A 349 1.46 -11.45 -9.43
N LEU A 350 1.34 -10.56 -10.40
CA LEU A 350 1.18 -9.14 -10.15
C LEU A 350 -0.01 -8.81 -9.23
N PRO A 351 -1.19 -9.45 -9.35
CA PRO A 351 -2.30 -9.25 -8.41
C PRO A 351 -1.93 -9.60 -6.97
N SER A 352 -1.27 -10.74 -6.77
CA SER A 352 -0.80 -11.19 -5.47
C SER A 352 0.26 -10.24 -4.87
N LEU A 353 1.18 -9.72 -5.71
CA LEU A 353 2.17 -8.73 -5.31
C LEU A 353 1.54 -7.43 -4.81
N VAL A 354 0.50 -6.93 -5.50
CA VAL A 354 -0.21 -5.73 -5.02
C VAL A 354 -0.92 -6.02 -3.70
N GLY A 355 -1.51 -7.21 -3.53
CA GLY A 355 -2.05 -7.66 -2.23
C GLY A 355 -1.00 -7.59 -1.13
N GLN A 356 0.23 -8.06 -1.40
CA GLN A 356 1.36 -7.98 -0.47
C GLN A 356 1.78 -6.53 -0.16
N PHE A 357 1.75 -5.62 -1.15
CA PHE A 357 2.05 -4.20 -0.94
C PHE A 357 0.99 -3.51 -0.08
N ILE A 358 -0.30 -3.85 -0.25
CA ILE A 358 -1.38 -3.37 0.62
C ILE A 358 -1.21 -3.89 2.05
N SER A 359 -0.78 -5.13 2.23
CA SER A 359 -0.47 -5.68 3.55
C SER A 359 0.70 -4.94 4.19
N LEU A 360 1.80 -4.73 3.45
CA LEU A 360 2.96 -3.97 3.92
C LEU A 360 2.58 -2.56 4.36
N PHE A 361 1.72 -1.85 3.60
CA PHE A 361 1.22 -0.54 4.00
C PHE A 361 0.49 -0.56 5.34
N LYS A 362 -0.31 -1.58 5.61
CA LYS A 362 -0.99 -1.75 6.92
C LYS A 362 -0.03 -2.18 8.02
N ASP A 363 0.93 -3.02 7.70
CA ASP A 363 1.93 -3.56 8.62
C ASP A 363 2.89 -2.48 9.15
N THR A 364 3.00 -1.32 8.47
CA THR A 364 3.75 -0.18 8.99
C THR A 364 3.21 0.31 10.34
N SER A 365 1.94 0.05 10.66
CA SER A 365 1.37 0.37 11.97
C SER A 365 2.03 -0.37 13.14
N LEU A 366 2.75 -1.47 12.88
CA LEU A 366 3.45 -2.24 13.91
C LEU A 366 4.76 -1.59 14.37
N VAL A 367 5.23 -0.53 13.69
CA VAL A 367 6.49 0.14 14.06
C VAL A 367 6.41 0.91 15.39
N PHE A 368 5.21 1.07 15.96
CA PHE A 368 5.04 1.63 17.31
C PHE A 368 5.90 0.88 18.34
N ILE A 369 6.15 -0.43 18.16
CA ILE A 369 7.01 -1.23 19.03
C ILE A 369 8.46 -0.69 19.06
N MET A 370 8.87 0.00 18.01
CA MET A 370 10.17 0.68 17.90
C MET A 370 10.11 2.14 18.37
N THR A 371 9.05 2.54 19.07
CA THR A 371 8.80 3.94 19.51
C THR A 371 8.73 4.94 18.35
N LEU A 372 8.40 4.49 17.15
CA LEU A 372 8.16 5.33 15.99
C LEU A 372 6.71 5.78 15.95
N THR A 373 6.49 7.06 15.68
CA THR A 373 5.17 7.69 15.69
C THR A 373 4.53 7.64 14.30
N ASP A 374 4.16 6.43 13.85
CA ASP A 374 3.37 6.25 12.62
C ASP A 374 1.94 6.83 12.75
N LEU A 375 1.13 6.66 11.72
CA LEU A 375 -0.23 7.20 11.70
C LEU A 375 -1.11 6.64 12.83
N LEU A 376 -0.96 5.36 13.19
CA LEU A 376 -1.74 4.73 14.28
C LEU A 376 -1.24 5.20 15.64
N GLU A 377 0.07 5.28 15.85
CA GLU A 377 0.64 5.74 17.12
C GLU A 377 0.32 7.21 17.39
N VAL A 378 0.24 8.04 16.35
CA VAL A 378 -0.26 9.42 16.51
C VAL A 378 -1.69 9.43 17.09
N ALA A 379 -2.57 8.50 16.70
CA ALA A 379 -3.91 8.42 17.29
C ALA A 379 -3.85 8.18 18.81
N ASN A 380 -2.96 7.29 19.24
CA ASN A 380 -2.75 7.00 20.66
C ASN A 380 -2.18 8.23 21.42
N ILE A 381 -1.18 8.89 20.82
CA ILE A 381 -0.56 10.10 21.43
C ILE A 381 -1.59 11.21 21.61
N VAL A 382 -2.39 11.48 20.58
CA VAL A 382 -3.37 12.57 20.57
C VAL A 382 -4.44 12.36 21.64
N THR A 383 -4.93 11.14 21.80
CA THR A 383 -5.99 10.81 22.77
C THR A 383 -5.51 10.77 24.21
N ASN A 384 -4.20 10.76 24.43
CA ASN A 384 -3.59 10.90 25.74
C ASN A 384 -3.25 12.36 26.13
N GLN A 385 -3.53 13.34 25.24
CA GLN A 385 -3.33 14.76 25.55
C GLN A 385 -4.42 15.29 26.49
N PRO A 386 -4.10 16.22 27.40
CA PRO A 386 -5.10 16.91 28.20
C PRO A 386 -6.18 17.55 27.31
N GLY A 387 -7.44 17.31 27.64
CA GLY A 387 -8.61 17.80 26.88
C GLY A 387 -9.14 16.85 25.83
N PHE A 388 -8.40 15.78 25.46
CA PHE A 388 -8.86 14.77 24.49
C PHE A 388 -8.96 13.36 25.06
N PHE A 389 -8.87 13.21 26.39
CA PHE A 389 -9.09 11.92 27.03
C PHE A 389 -10.48 11.36 26.71
N GLY A 390 -10.54 10.05 26.37
CA GLY A 390 -11.78 9.37 26.03
C GLY A 390 -12.22 9.52 24.57
N ARG A 391 -11.43 10.22 23.72
CA ARG A 391 -11.73 10.43 22.29
C ARG A 391 -11.00 9.42 21.37
N GLN A 392 -10.74 8.20 21.89
CA GLN A 392 -10.08 7.15 21.10
C GLN A 392 -10.91 6.73 19.88
N ALA A 393 -12.23 6.69 20.01
CA ALA A 393 -13.11 6.24 18.92
C ALA A 393 -13.02 7.17 17.71
N GLU A 394 -13.07 8.50 17.92
CA GLU A 394 -12.94 9.50 16.84
C GLU A 394 -11.58 9.45 16.18
N SER A 395 -10.52 9.40 16.98
CA SER A 395 -9.15 9.34 16.52
C SER A 395 -8.88 8.08 15.68
N LEU A 396 -9.25 6.91 16.19
CA LEU A 396 -9.07 5.63 15.50
C LEU A 396 -9.95 5.52 14.26
N LEU A 397 -11.19 6.03 14.29
CA LEU A 397 -12.06 6.06 13.12
C LEU A 397 -11.46 6.90 12.00
N PHE A 398 -10.89 8.06 12.34
CA PHE A 398 -10.21 8.91 11.36
C PHE A 398 -9.00 8.19 10.74
N VAL A 399 -8.17 7.57 11.56
CA VAL A 399 -7.01 6.80 11.10
C VAL A 399 -7.44 5.62 10.24
N ALA A 400 -8.45 4.87 10.67
CA ALA A 400 -9.01 3.75 9.90
C ALA A 400 -9.54 4.21 8.53
N LEU A 401 -10.16 5.38 8.46
CA LEU A 401 -10.62 5.97 7.20
C LEU A 401 -9.44 6.27 6.26
N ILE A 402 -8.34 6.84 6.76
CA ILE A 402 -7.14 7.11 5.96
C ILE A 402 -6.55 5.79 5.43
N TYR A 403 -6.36 4.79 6.30
CA TYR A 403 -5.88 3.47 5.87
C TYR A 403 -6.79 2.84 4.83
N TRP A 404 -8.11 2.93 5.02
CA TRP A 404 -9.08 2.40 4.07
C TRP A 404 -9.03 3.09 2.71
N ILE A 405 -8.98 4.42 2.67
CA ILE A 405 -8.91 5.20 1.43
C ILE A 405 -7.69 4.81 0.61
N ILE A 406 -6.51 4.74 1.24
CA ILE A 406 -5.27 4.41 0.56
C ILE A 406 -5.28 2.94 0.10
N ALA A 407 -5.62 1.99 0.98
CA ALA A 407 -5.68 0.58 0.64
C ALA A 407 -6.72 0.29 -0.47
N PHE A 408 -7.90 0.94 -0.42
CA PHE A 408 -8.91 0.86 -1.45
C PHE A 408 -8.42 1.40 -2.79
N SER A 409 -7.72 2.54 -2.78
CA SER A 409 -7.13 3.12 -3.99
C SER A 409 -6.09 2.19 -4.62
N MET A 410 -5.21 1.58 -3.81
CA MET A 410 -4.25 0.57 -4.26
C MET A 410 -4.96 -0.66 -4.85
N SER A 411 -6.01 -1.16 -4.20
CA SER A 411 -6.80 -2.30 -4.67
C SER A 411 -7.49 -2.00 -6.01
N GLN A 412 -8.07 -0.81 -6.19
CA GLN A 412 -8.68 -0.41 -7.46
C GLN A 412 -7.64 -0.30 -8.58
N ALA A 413 -6.44 0.20 -8.27
CA ALA A 413 -5.34 0.24 -9.23
C ALA A 413 -4.92 -1.18 -9.67
N SER A 414 -4.84 -2.14 -8.72
CA SER A 414 -4.56 -3.55 -9.01
C SER A 414 -5.56 -4.18 -9.95
N GLN A 415 -6.86 -4.07 -9.64
CA GLN A 415 -7.92 -4.65 -10.46
C GLN A 415 -7.93 -4.12 -11.90
N ARG A 416 -7.56 -2.85 -12.10
CA ARG A 416 -7.44 -2.27 -13.45
C ARG A 416 -6.23 -2.83 -14.19
N LEU A 417 -5.11 -2.96 -13.50
CA LEU A 417 -3.90 -3.55 -14.06
C LEU A 417 -4.13 -5.00 -14.48
N GLU A 418 -4.81 -5.81 -13.66
CA GLU A 418 -5.23 -7.17 -13.98
C GLU A 418 -6.06 -7.23 -15.28
N ARG A 419 -7.09 -6.39 -15.37
CA ARG A 419 -7.95 -6.33 -16.57
C ARG A 419 -7.16 -5.98 -17.83
N THR A 420 -6.17 -5.09 -17.72
CA THR A 420 -5.32 -4.69 -18.85
C THR A 420 -4.39 -5.82 -19.28
N LEU A 421 -3.90 -6.62 -18.33
CA LEU A 421 -2.99 -7.73 -18.59
C LEU A 421 -3.70 -8.99 -19.09
N SER A 422 -4.93 -9.26 -18.60
CA SER A 422 -5.73 -10.44 -19.00
C SER A 422 -6.41 -10.33 -20.38
N VAL A 423 -6.50 -9.13 -20.95
CA VAL A 423 -7.06 -8.91 -22.30
C VAL A 423 -6.21 -9.55 -23.41
N GLY A 424 -4.98 -9.95 -23.13
CA GLY A 424 -4.11 -10.65 -24.08
C GLY A 424 -4.23 -12.18 -24.11
N GLU A 425 -5.07 -12.78 -23.24
CA GLU A 425 -5.21 -14.24 -23.08
C GLU A 425 -6.52 -14.81 -23.67
N ARG A 426 -7.25 -14.04 -24.49
CA ARG A 426 -8.47 -14.50 -25.18
C ARG A 426 -8.25 -14.65 -26.68
#